data_ab9eb2def278490c73ccf7d061f10a72
#
_entry.id   ab9eb2def278490c73ccf7d061f10a72
#
_cell.length_a   1.000
_cell.length_b   1.000
_cell.length_c   1.000
_cell.angle_alpha   90.00
_cell.angle_beta   90.00
_cell.angle_gamma   90.00
#
_symmetry.space_group_name_H-M   'P 1'
#
loop_
_entity.id
_entity.type
_entity.pdbx_description
1 polymer ?
#
loop_
_entity_poly.entity_id
_entity_poly.type
_entity_poly.pdbx_seq_one_letter_code
_entity_poly.pdbx_strand_id
1 'polypeptide(L)'
;HTEVRRQRQMCIRDSSYHDYRFSISMLGRQMGKSTTAAGYLLWYAMFNADQTILIAAHKYSGAQEIMHRIRHAYELCPDHIRAGVTSYNKGSLEFDNGSRIIAQATTENTGRGLSISLLYCDEFAFVRPNIAKEFWTSISPTLATGGKAIITSTPNLDDDQFAMIWSGANKKIDEYGNEKETGINGFKPFKAIWDEHPDRNP
;
A
#
# COMPACT_ATOMS: atom_id res chain seq x y z
N HIS A 1 22.72 -16.67 0.27
CA HIS A 1 22.68 -15.41 1.04
C HIS A 1 21.71 -14.38 0.44
N THR A 2 21.56 -14.29 -0.87
CA THR A 2 20.71 -13.30 -1.59
C THR A 2 19.23 -13.55 -1.36
N GLU A 3 18.77 -14.79 -1.45
CA GLU A 3 17.38 -15.22 -1.21
C GLU A 3 16.92 -14.87 0.22
N VAL A 4 17.76 -15.14 1.21
CA VAL A 4 17.49 -14.84 2.62
C VAL A 4 17.36 -13.33 2.86
N ARG A 5 18.17 -12.50 2.19
CA ARG A 5 18.06 -11.03 2.29
C ARG A 5 16.76 -10.51 1.66
N ARG A 6 16.34 -11.06 0.49
CA ARG A 6 15.07 -10.73 -0.14
C ARG A 6 13.90 -11.08 0.76
N GLN A 7 13.86 -12.29 1.30
CA GLN A 7 12.84 -12.74 2.24
C GLN A 7 12.79 -11.84 3.48
N ARG A 8 13.94 -11.51 4.06
CA ARG A 8 14.01 -10.62 5.24
C ARG A 8 13.41 -9.23 4.97
N GLN A 9 13.72 -8.61 3.84
CA GLN A 9 13.15 -7.31 3.48
C GLN A 9 11.65 -7.40 3.21
N MET A 10 11.16 -8.48 2.62
CA MET A 10 9.73 -8.73 2.46
C MET A 10 9.06 -8.87 3.82
N CYS A 11 9.57 -9.70 4.71
CA CYS A 11 9.02 -9.90 6.05
C CYS A 11 8.94 -8.60 6.87
N ILE A 12 9.96 -7.74 6.83
CA ILE A 12 9.94 -6.45 7.54
C ILE A 12 8.82 -5.55 7.01
N ARG A 13 8.58 -5.52 5.70
CA ARG A 13 7.50 -4.73 5.10
C ARG A 13 6.13 -5.30 5.42
N ASP A 14 5.96 -6.61 5.32
CA ASP A 14 4.70 -7.29 5.64
C ASP A 14 4.32 -7.06 7.10
N SER A 15 5.27 -7.18 8.02
CA SER A 15 5.06 -6.83 9.44
C SER A 15 4.65 -5.37 9.60
N SER A 16 5.31 -4.43 8.89
CA SER A 16 4.94 -3.01 8.94
C SER A 16 3.52 -2.77 8.44
N TYR A 17 3.07 -3.46 7.38
CA TYR A 17 1.71 -3.34 6.88
C TYR A 17 0.68 -3.95 7.85
N HIS A 18 1.06 -5.01 8.55
CA HIS A 18 0.19 -5.67 9.52
C HIS A 18 0.08 -4.89 10.85
N ASP A 19 1.21 -4.52 11.42
CA ASP A 19 1.30 -4.00 12.78
C ASP A 19 0.86 -2.53 12.88
N TYR A 20 1.05 -1.75 11.81
CA TYR A 20 0.73 -0.33 11.81
C TYR A 20 -0.49 -0.02 10.96
N ARG A 21 -1.31 0.89 11.47
CA ARG A 21 -2.49 1.38 10.77
C ARG A 21 -2.13 2.17 9.52
N PHE A 22 -1.09 2.99 9.60
CA PHE A 22 -0.59 3.81 8.50
C PHE A 22 0.89 3.51 8.27
N SER A 23 1.22 3.11 7.04
CA SER A 23 2.57 2.80 6.61
C SER A 23 2.93 3.59 5.37
N ILE A 24 4.14 4.17 5.34
CA ILE A 24 4.67 4.84 4.17
C ILE A 24 6.05 4.29 3.83
N SER A 25 6.24 3.90 2.57
CA SER A 25 7.48 3.27 2.12
C SER A 25 8.12 4.07 0.98
N MET A 26 9.35 4.48 1.17
CA MET A 26 10.21 5.06 0.15
C MET A 26 11.21 4.01 -0.33
N LEU A 27 11.03 3.53 -1.56
CA LEU A 27 11.74 2.36 -2.07
C LEU A 27 12.40 2.66 -3.42
N GLY A 28 13.60 2.13 -3.62
CA GLY A 28 14.23 2.10 -4.93
C GLY A 28 13.41 1.29 -5.95
N ARG A 29 13.68 1.49 -7.24
CA ARG A 29 13.06 0.69 -8.30
C ARG A 29 13.47 -0.78 -8.17
N GLN A 30 12.54 -1.69 -8.56
CA GLN A 30 12.76 -3.15 -8.55
C GLN A 30 13.02 -3.77 -7.17
N MET A 31 12.62 -3.11 -6.09
CA MET A 31 12.73 -3.62 -4.71
C MET A 31 11.56 -4.53 -4.30
N GLY A 32 10.78 -5.05 -5.25
CA GLY A 32 9.67 -5.97 -4.98
C GLY A 32 8.44 -5.36 -4.29
N LYS A 33 8.30 -4.01 -4.28
CA LYS A 33 7.22 -3.31 -3.57
C LYS A 33 5.83 -3.79 -3.98
N SER A 34 5.55 -3.83 -5.29
CA SER A 34 4.23 -4.19 -5.82
C SER A 34 3.90 -5.68 -5.62
N THR A 35 4.92 -6.56 -5.60
CA THR A 35 4.74 -7.99 -5.33
C THR A 35 4.40 -8.23 -3.86
N THR A 36 5.14 -7.61 -2.94
CA THR A 36 4.86 -7.68 -1.50
C THR A 36 3.47 -7.11 -1.19
N ALA A 37 3.15 -5.95 -1.75
CA ALA A 37 1.82 -5.34 -1.57
C ALA A 37 0.71 -6.26 -2.11
N ALA A 38 0.87 -6.82 -3.32
CA ALA A 38 -0.13 -7.72 -3.90
C ALA A 38 -0.39 -8.95 -3.01
N GLY A 39 0.65 -9.56 -2.46
CA GLY A 39 0.53 -10.67 -1.52
C GLY A 39 -0.21 -10.28 -0.25
N TYR A 40 0.15 -9.15 0.36
CA TYR A 40 -0.51 -8.65 1.56
C TYR A 40 -1.99 -8.29 1.33
N LEU A 41 -2.29 -7.58 0.23
CA LEU A 41 -3.67 -7.20 -0.10
C LEU A 41 -4.57 -8.42 -0.36
N LEU A 42 -4.04 -9.43 -1.04
CA LEU A 42 -4.74 -10.69 -1.26
C LEU A 42 -5.01 -11.41 0.06
N TRP A 43 -3.97 -11.57 0.88
CA TRP A 43 -4.11 -12.18 2.20
C TRP A 43 -5.16 -11.43 3.04
N TYR A 44 -5.10 -10.10 3.06
CA TYR A 44 -6.02 -9.29 3.84
C TYR A 44 -7.48 -9.48 3.39
N ALA A 45 -7.74 -9.55 2.07
CA ALA A 45 -9.07 -9.77 1.53
C ALA A 45 -9.59 -11.20 1.80
N MET A 46 -8.73 -12.21 1.68
CA MET A 46 -9.14 -13.60 1.84
C MET A 46 -9.44 -13.99 3.30
N PHE A 47 -8.70 -13.43 4.25
CA PHE A 47 -8.77 -13.83 5.66
C PHE A 47 -9.49 -12.84 6.59
N ASN A 48 -9.98 -11.71 6.05
CA ASN A 48 -10.84 -10.78 6.79
C ASN A 48 -12.12 -10.58 5.99
N ALA A 49 -13.27 -10.78 6.61
CA ALA A 49 -14.57 -10.61 5.98
C ALA A 49 -14.95 -9.13 5.83
N ASP A 50 -15.79 -8.83 4.84
CA ASP A 50 -16.42 -7.52 4.60
C ASP A 50 -15.43 -6.37 4.42
N GLN A 51 -14.25 -6.64 3.82
CA GLN A 51 -13.24 -5.61 3.59
C GLN A 51 -13.35 -5.00 2.19
N THR A 52 -13.34 -3.68 2.12
CA THR A 52 -13.17 -2.95 0.86
C THR A 52 -11.74 -2.43 0.75
N ILE A 53 -10.98 -2.99 -0.19
CA ILE A 53 -9.59 -2.63 -0.45
C ILE A 53 -9.53 -1.81 -1.72
N LEU A 54 -9.00 -0.59 -1.64
CA LEU A 54 -8.79 0.29 -2.78
C LEU A 54 -7.31 0.36 -3.15
N ILE A 55 -7.00 -0.01 -4.39
CA ILE A 55 -5.69 0.22 -5.02
C ILE A 55 -5.78 1.50 -5.83
N ALA A 56 -5.06 2.53 -5.44
CA ALA A 56 -4.95 3.81 -6.13
C ALA A 56 -3.52 3.98 -6.67
N ALA A 57 -3.33 3.96 -7.98
CA ALA A 57 -2.04 4.16 -8.60
C ALA A 57 -2.00 5.46 -9.42
N HIS A 58 -0.80 6.00 -9.65
CA HIS A 58 -0.60 7.17 -10.50
C HIS A 58 -1.29 7.05 -11.87
N LYS A 59 -1.26 5.84 -12.48
CA LYS A 59 -1.98 5.51 -13.72
C LYS A 59 -2.83 4.26 -13.51
N TYR A 60 -3.97 4.19 -14.19
CA TYR A 60 -4.84 3.02 -14.12
C TYR A 60 -4.14 1.72 -14.53
N SER A 61 -3.26 1.78 -15.54
CA SER A 61 -2.43 0.63 -15.95
C SER A 61 -1.54 0.10 -14.82
N GLY A 62 -1.02 0.98 -13.95
CA GLY A 62 -0.28 0.58 -12.76
C GLY A 62 -1.16 -0.15 -11.75
N ALA A 63 -2.37 0.34 -11.50
CA ALA A 63 -3.32 -0.34 -10.63
C ALA A 63 -3.75 -1.71 -11.20
N GLN A 64 -3.94 -1.81 -12.51
CA GLN A 64 -4.23 -3.08 -13.19
C GLN A 64 -3.07 -4.08 -13.11
N GLU A 65 -1.83 -3.61 -13.15
CA GLU A 65 -0.65 -4.49 -13.00
C GLU A 65 -0.59 -5.09 -11.60
N ILE A 66 -0.91 -4.31 -10.56
CA ILE A 66 -1.01 -4.84 -9.19
C ILE A 66 -2.15 -5.84 -9.09
N MET A 67 -3.31 -5.53 -9.67
CA MET A 67 -4.44 -6.45 -9.71
C MET A 67 -4.11 -7.75 -10.47
N HIS A 68 -3.32 -7.68 -11.54
CA HIS A 68 -2.83 -8.86 -12.26
C HIS A 68 -1.96 -9.74 -11.36
N ARG A 69 -1.05 -9.15 -10.58
CA ARG A 69 -0.23 -9.87 -9.60
C ARG A 69 -1.07 -10.52 -8.51
N ILE A 70 -2.10 -9.82 -8.02
CA ILE A 70 -3.05 -10.36 -7.03
C ILE A 70 -3.77 -11.59 -7.59
N ARG A 71 -4.30 -11.49 -8.82
CA ARG A 71 -4.99 -12.61 -9.48
C ARG A 71 -4.06 -13.81 -9.70
N HIS A 72 -2.85 -13.54 -10.18
CA HIS A 72 -1.85 -14.59 -10.36
C HIS A 72 -1.51 -15.28 -9.02
N ALA A 73 -1.30 -14.52 -7.96
CA ALA A 73 -1.07 -15.08 -6.63
C ALA A 73 -2.29 -15.89 -6.12
N TYR A 74 -3.50 -15.39 -6.37
CA TYR A 74 -4.74 -16.11 -6.05
C TYR A 74 -4.85 -17.46 -6.78
N GLU A 75 -4.52 -17.50 -8.08
CA GLU A 75 -4.54 -18.71 -8.89
C GLU A 75 -3.51 -19.77 -8.40
N LEU A 76 -2.39 -19.30 -7.82
CA LEU A 76 -1.36 -20.16 -7.23
C LEU A 76 -1.67 -20.62 -5.81
N CYS A 77 -2.66 -20.03 -5.15
CA CYS A 77 -3.07 -20.47 -3.81
C CYS A 77 -3.61 -21.90 -3.86
N PRO A 78 -3.18 -22.78 -2.93
CA PRO A 78 -3.77 -24.10 -2.78
C PRO A 78 -5.29 -24.04 -2.55
N ASP A 79 -6.03 -24.96 -3.15
CA ASP A 79 -7.50 -24.96 -3.10
C ASP A 79 -8.08 -24.95 -1.68
N HIS A 80 -7.40 -25.59 -0.73
CA HIS A 80 -7.86 -25.71 0.65
C HIS A 80 -7.76 -24.41 1.48
N ILE A 81 -7.02 -23.40 0.99
CA ILE A 81 -6.92 -22.08 1.65
C ILE A 81 -7.49 -20.95 0.78
N ARG A 82 -7.83 -21.24 -0.47
CA ARG A 82 -8.29 -20.26 -1.43
C ARG A 82 -9.76 -19.90 -1.18
N ALA A 83 -10.03 -18.63 -0.86
CA ALA A 83 -11.40 -18.14 -0.69
C ALA A 83 -12.18 -18.21 -2.02
N GLY A 84 -13.48 -18.45 -1.95
CA GLY A 84 -14.36 -18.42 -3.12
C GLY A 84 -14.43 -17.02 -3.72
N VAL A 85 -14.56 -16.92 -5.05
CA VAL A 85 -14.67 -15.66 -5.78
C VAL A 85 -16.04 -15.53 -6.42
N THR A 86 -16.71 -14.42 -6.17
CA THR A 86 -18.02 -14.07 -6.74
C THR A 86 -17.92 -13.19 -7.98
N SER A 87 -16.84 -12.40 -8.12
CA SER A 87 -16.58 -11.55 -9.29
C SER A 87 -15.08 -11.49 -9.58
N TYR A 88 -14.71 -11.72 -10.84
CA TYR A 88 -13.31 -11.81 -11.28
C TYR A 88 -13.09 -10.96 -12.53
N ASN A 89 -12.66 -9.71 -12.36
CA ASN A 89 -12.49 -8.74 -13.45
C ASN A 89 -11.06 -8.17 -13.49
N LYS A 90 -10.74 -7.46 -14.57
CA LYS A 90 -9.43 -6.79 -14.71
C LYS A 90 -9.18 -5.71 -13.64
N GLY A 91 -10.23 -5.05 -13.17
CA GLY A 91 -10.15 -3.94 -12.22
C GLY A 91 -10.76 -4.24 -10.86
N SER A 92 -11.37 -5.42 -10.66
CA SER A 92 -11.97 -5.81 -9.39
C SER A 92 -11.92 -7.31 -9.15
N LEU A 93 -11.82 -7.68 -7.90
CA LEU A 93 -11.89 -9.06 -7.43
C LEU A 93 -12.76 -9.08 -6.17
N GLU A 94 -13.85 -9.86 -6.18
CA GLU A 94 -14.79 -9.95 -5.06
C GLU A 94 -14.84 -11.39 -4.55
N PHE A 95 -14.85 -11.54 -3.23
CA PHE A 95 -14.81 -12.81 -2.53
C PHE A 95 -16.16 -13.14 -1.91
N ASP A 96 -16.41 -14.41 -1.67
CA ASP A 96 -17.62 -14.93 -1.03
C ASP A 96 -17.76 -14.53 0.45
N ASN A 97 -16.65 -14.11 1.10
CA ASN A 97 -16.64 -13.54 2.45
C ASN A 97 -17.06 -12.06 2.50
N GLY A 98 -17.57 -11.49 1.40
CA GLY A 98 -17.98 -10.08 1.30
C GLY A 98 -16.84 -9.09 1.02
N SER A 99 -15.58 -9.53 1.03
CA SER A 99 -14.44 -8.67 0.75
C SER A 99 -14.25 -8.42 -0.73
N ARG A 100 -13.75 -7.23 -1.09
CA ARG A 100 -13.46 -6.85 -2.47
C ARG A 100 -12.20 -6.03 -2.60
N ILE A 101 -11.50 -6.20 -3.71
CA ILE A 101 -10.34 -5.40 -4.11
C ILE A 101 -10.71 -4.64 -5.38
N ILE A 102 -10.50 -3.33 -5.40
CA ILE A 102 -10.84 -2.45 -6.53
C ILE A 102 -9.59 -1.66 -6.93
N ALA A 103 -9.30 -1.64 -8.24
CA ALA A 103 -8.19 -0.89 -8.81
C ALA A 103 -8.69 0.37 -9.53
N GLN A 104 -8.13 1.52 -9.17
CA GLN A 104 -8.47 2.83 -9.76
C GLN A 104 -7.20 3.66 -10.03
N ALA A 105 -7.29 4.60 -10.98
CA ALA A 105 -6.31 5.67 -11.09
C ALA A 105 -6.54 6.69 -9.97
N THR A 106 -5.48 7.32 -9.49
CA THR A 106 -5.60 8.39 -8.49
C THR A 106 -6.11 9.67 -9.14
N THR A 107 -7.32 10.06 -8.78
CA THR A 107 -7.98 11.31 -9.17
C THR A 107 -8.58 11.96 -7.93
N GLU A 108 -9.04 13.20 -8.01
CA GLU A 108 -9.73 13.88 -6.91
C GLU A 108 -11.02 13.17 -6.44
N ASN A 109 -11.61 12.34 -7.31
CA ASN A 109 -12.86 11.62 -7.03
C ASN A 109 -12.65 10.14 -6.66
N THR A 110 -11.42 9.66 -6.71
CA THR A 110 -11.11 8.24 -6.43
C THR A 110 -11.51 7.87 -5.01
N GLY A 111 -12.22 6.75 -4.88
CA GLY A 111 -12.67 6.24 -3.58
C GLY A 111 -13.87 6.96 -2.98
N ARG A 112 -14.40 8.02 -3.62
CA ARG A 112 -15.63 8.69 -3.12
C ARG A 112 -16.81 7.73 -3.08
N GLY A 113 -17.53 7.73 -1.95
CA GLY A 113 -18.67 6.85 -1.74
C GLY A 113 -18.32 5.41 -1.38
N LEU A 114 -17.02 5.07 -1.25
CA LEU A 114 -16.58 3.78 -0.77
C LEU A 114 -16.26 3.83 0.74
N SER A 115 -16.74 2.84 1.47
CA SER A 115 -16.27 2.58 2.84
C SER A 115 -14.98 1.76 2.75
N ILE A 116 -13.83 2.43 2.85
CA ILE A 116 -12.53 1.80 2.60
C ILE A 116 -11.94 1.28 3.90
N SER A 117 -11.69 -0.04 3.95
CA SER A 117 -11.01 -0.70 5.06
C SER A 117 -9.48 -0.64 4.91
N LEU A 118 -8.98 -0.71 3.67
CA LEU A 118 -7.55 -0.64 3.37
C LEU A 118 -7.32 0.11 2.06
N LEU A 119 -6.56 1.19 2.14
CA LEU A 119 -6.08 1.96 0.99
C LEU A 119 -4.63 1.57 0.68
N TYR A 120 -4.36 1.22 -0.56
CA TYR A 120 -3.00 1.08 -1.08
C TYR A 120 -2.73 2.09 -2.18
N CYS A 121 -1.78 2.99 -1.96
CA CYS A 121 -1.32 3.97 -2.94
C CYS A 121 0.02 3.55 -3.54
N ASP A 122 0.07 3.32 -4.85
CA ASP A 122 1.31 3.01 -5.56
C ASP A 122 1.81 4.20 -6.37
N GLU A 123 3.12 4.44 -6.32
CA GLU A 123 3.82 5.54 -6.98
C GLU A 123 3.16 6.91 -6.68
N PHE A 124 2.82 7.13 -5.40
CA PHE A 124 2.05 8.32 -4.98
C PHE A 124 2.79 9.63 -5.22
N ALA A 125 4.14 9.65 -5.14
CA ALA A 125 4.97 10.82 -5.46
C ALA A 125 4.88 11.27 -6.94
N PHE A 126 4.35 10.44 -7.84
CA PHE A 126 4.18 10.78 -9.27
C PHE A 126 2.78 11.32 -9.59
N VAL A 127 1.86 11.30 -8.65
CA VAL A 127 0.55 11.95 -8.81
C VAL A 127 0.74 13.45 -8.79
N ARG A 128 0.07 14.17 -9.71
CA ARG A 128 0.17 15.64 -9.75
C ARG A 128 -0.15 16.24 -8.38
N PRO A 129 0.62 17.21 -7.89
CA PRO A 129 0.52 17.72 -6.50
C PRO A 129 -0.88 18.17 -6.10
N ASN A 130 -1.61 18.89 -6.99
CA ASN A 130 -2.98 19.32 -6.75
C ASN A 130 -3.94 18.11 -6.57
N ILE A 131 -3.85 17.12 -7.48
CA ILE A 131 -4.68 15.90 -7.42
C ILE A 131 -4.33 15.08 -6.16
N ALA A 132 -3.05 14.91 -5.87
CA ALA A 132 -2.59 14.17 -4.70
C ALA A 132 -3.11 14.78 -3.39
N LYS A 133 -3.08 16.11 -3.29
CA LYS A 133 -3.59 16.85 -2.13
C LYS A 133 -5.11 16.71 -1.98
N GLU A 134 -5.87 16.91 -3.06
CA GLU A 134 -7.33 16.78 -3.05
C GLU A 134 -7.77 15.34 -2.75
N PHE A 135 -7.13 14.37 -3.41
CA PHE A 135 -7.35 12.95 -3.14
C PHE A 135 -7.11 12.62 -1.66
N TRP A 136 -5.96 13.00 -1.12
CA TRP A 136 -5.62 12.72 0.27
C TRP A 136 -6.60 13.38 1.26
N THR A 137 -6.97 14.63 1.00
CA THR A 137 -7.95 15.36 1.82
C THR A 137 -9.32 14.70 1.78
N SER A 138 -9.72 14.17 0.62
CA SER A 138 -10.99 13.48 0.44
C SER A 138 -11.03 12.08 1.07
N ILE A 139 -9.94 11.33 1.01
CA ILE A 139 -9.89 9.91 1.41
C ILE A 139 -9.54 9.72 2.88
N SER A 140 -8.70 10.58 3.46
CA SER A 140 -8.22 10.42 4.83
C SER A 140 -9.34 10.40 5.89
N PRO A 141 -10.43 11.17 5.79
CA PRO A 141 -11.56 11.06 6.71
C PRO A 141 -12.25 9.69 6.64
N THR A 142 -12.32 9.09 5.45
CA THR A 142 -12.91 7.75 5.26
C THR A 142 -12.14 6.68 6.02
N LEU A 143 -10.83 6.88 6.19
CA LEU A 143 -9.97 5.99 6.97
C LEU A 143 -10.10 6.22 8.48
N ALA A 144 -10.67 7.34 8.93
CA ALA A 144 -10.76 7.70 10.35
C ALA A 144 -11.54 6.67 11.18
N THR A 145 -12.49 5.97 10.58
CA THR A 145 -13.34 4.93 11.21
C THR A 145 -12.65 3.57 11.42
N GLY A 146 -11.32 3.50 11.33
CA GLY A 146 -10.55 2.27 11.54
C GLY A 146 -9.81 1.74 10.31
N GLY A 147 -9.98 2.40 9.15
CA GLY A 147 -9.29 2.01 7.91
C GLY A 147 -7.77 2.14 8.00
N LYS A 148 -7.07 1.33 7.21
CA LYS A 148 -5.61 1.32 7.06
C LYS A 148 -5.18 2.04 5.78
N ALA A 149 -3.95 2.60 5.77
CA ALA A 149 -3.34 3.11 4.56
C ALA A 149 -1.88 2.65 4.42
N ILE A 150 -1.56 2.19 3.22
CA ILE A 150 -0.21 1.83 2.79
C ILE A 150 0.13 2.71 1.60
N ILE A 151 1.13 3.56 1.74
CA ILE A 151 1.60 4.44 0.68
C ILE A 151 2.99 4.01 0.26
N THR A 152 3.19 3.77 -1.03
CA THR A 152 4.50 3.37 -1.56
C THR A 152 4.88 4.28 -2.72
N SER A 153 6.14 4.67 -2.78
CA SER A 153 6.68 5.38 -3.93
C SER A 153 8.20 5.24 -4.03
N THR A 154 8.72 5.47 -5.23
CA THR A 154 10.09 5.94 -5.41
C THR A 154 10.11 7.45 -5.15
N PRO A 155 11.21 8.02 -4.63
CA PRO A 155 11.32 9.46 -4.44
C PRO A 155 11.20 10.20 -5.77
N ASN A 156 10.54 11.36 -5.77
CA ASN A 156 10.36 12.23 -6.94
C ASN A 156 10.71 13.68 -6.56
N LEU A 157 9.74 14.51 -6.24
CA LEU A 157 9.93 15.91 -5.83
C LEU A 157 9.88 16.04 -4.30
N ASP A 158 10.47 17.12 -3.77
CA ASP A 158 10.53 17.33 -2.32
C ASP A 158 9.31 18.09 -1.77
N ASP A 159 8.46 18.62 -2.63
CA ASP A 159 7.29 19.45 -2.27
C ASP A 159 5.94 18.80 -2.61
N ASP A 160 5.92 17.51 -2.99
CA ASP A 160 4.70 16.78 -3.27
C ASP A 160 4.01 16.26 -1.97
N GLN A 161 2.77 15.79 -2.12
CA GLN A 161 2.00 15.26 -0.98
C GLN A 161 2.67 14.05 -0.32
N PHE A 162 3.40 13.23 -1.09
CA PHE A 162 4.15 12.09 -0.57
C PHE A 162 5.30 12.58 0.33
N ALA A 163 6.07 13.59 -0.11
CA ALA A 163 7.16 14.17 0.65
C ALA A 163 6.66 14.80 1.96
N MET A 164 5.51 15.46 1.95
CA MET A 164 4.89 16.02 3.16
C MET A 164 4.54 14.92 4.17
N ILE A 165 3.89 13.83 3.73
CA ILE A 165 3.54 12.69 4.59
C ILE A 165 4.82 12.00 5.08
N TRP A 166 5.81 11.84 4.21
CA TRP A 166 7.11 11.26 4.55
C TRP A 166 7.86 12.06 5.59
N SER A 167 7.91 13.37 5.45
CA SER A 167 8.53 14.27 6.43
C SER A 167 7.85 14.15 7.80
N GLY A 168 6.53 14.14 7.84
CA GLY A 168 5.77 13.95 9.08
C GLY A 168 6.00 12.58 9.71
N ALA A 169 6.14 11.52 8.90
CA ALA A 169 6.41 10.16 9.34
C ALA A 169 7.81 10.01 9.98
N ASN A 170 8.78 10.83 9.57
CA ASN A 170 10.13 10.81 10.14
C ASN A 170 10.31 11.72 11.36
N LYS A 171 9.34 12.56 11.68
CA LYS A 171 9.32 13.35 12.92
C LYS A 171 8.75 12.48 14.04
N LYS A 172 9.63 11.84 14.81
CA LYS A 172 9.25 10.87 15.85
C LYS A 172 9.10 11.48 17.25
N ILE A 173 9.54 12.71 17.43
CA ILE A 173 9.43 13.42 18.71
C ILE A 173 8.19 14.30 18.65
N ASP A 174 7.27 14.11 19.60
CA ASP A 174 6.08 14.93 19.74
C ASP A 174 6.38 16.30 20.38
N GLU A 175 5.37 17.18 20.46
CA GLU A 175 5.47 18.52 21.05
C GLU A 175 5.86 18.51 22.53
N TYR A 176 5.71 17.36 23.19
CA TYR A 176 6.06 17.15 24.62
C TYR A 176 7.42 16.48 24.79
N GLY A 177 8.16 16.22 23.70
CA GLY A 177 9.49 15.59 23.74
C GLY A 177 9.47 14.05 23.87
N ASN A 178 8.32 13.39 23.72
CA ASN A 178 8.24 11.93 23.79
C ASN A 178 8.57 11.32 22.41
N GLU A 179 9.39 10.28 22.41
CA GLU A 179 9.71 9.51 21.20
C GLU A 179 8.61 8.48 20.93
N LYS A 180 8.13 8.44 19.66
CA LYS A 180 7.11 7.50 19.16
C LYS A 180 7.71 6.58 18.12
N GLU A 181 7.19 5.36 18.01
CA GLU A 181 7.55 4.43 16.93
C GLU A 181 7.08 4.90 15.54
N THR A 182 5.95 5.60 15.49
CA THR A 182 5.41 6.24 14.29
C THR A 182 5.74 7.72 14.30
N GLY A 183 5.68 8.35 13.12
CA GLY A 183 5.78 9.80 13.04
C GLY A 183 4.62 10.52 13.72
N ILE A 184 4.75 11.85 13.87
CA ILE A 184 3.71 12.72 14.46
C ILE A 184 2.39 12.66 13.69
N ASN A 185 2.42 12.28 12.40
CA ASN A 185 1.26 12.08 11.54
C ASN A 185 0.70 10.64 11.60
N GLY A 186 1.21 9.79 12.49
CA GLY A 186 0.75 8.41 12.69
C GLY A 186 1.29 7.39 11.69
N PHE A 187 2.11 7.79 10.72
CA PHE A 187 2.70 6.88 9.74
C PHE A 187 3.97 6.22 10.27
N LYS A 188 4.11 4.91 10.00
CA LYS A 188 5.38 4.18 10.16
C LYS A 188 6.18 4.31 8.86
N PRO A 189 7.35 4.96 8.88
CA PRO A 189 8.19 5.07 7.70
C PRO A 189 9.04 3.81 7.50
N PHE A 190 9.16 3.38 6.26
CA PHE A 190 10.11 2.36 5.82
C PHE A 190 10.90 2.89 4.62
N LYS A 191 12.23 2.80 4.68
CA LYS A 191 13.12 3.21 3.60
C LYS A 191 14.02 2.05 3.19
N ALA A 192 14.14 1.81 1.90
CA ALA A 192 15.18 0.94 1.34
C ALA A 192 15.71 1.58 0.05
N ILE A 193 17.00 1.77 0.00
CA ILE A 193 17.69 2.36 -1.15
C ILE A 193 18.18 1.27 -2.12
N TRP A 194 18.51 1.67 -3.33
CA TRP A 194 18.77 0.73 -4.43
C TRP A 194 19.99 -0.16 -4.20
N ASP A 195 20.98 0.28 -3.44
CA ASP A 195 22.19 -0.45 -3.08
C ASP A 195 21.96 -1.49 -1.97
N GLU A 196 20.87 -1.39 -1.24
CA GLU A 196 20.44 -2.43 -0.30
C GLU A 196 19.78 -3.63 -1.01
N HIS A 197 19.62 -3.57 -2.35
CA HIS A 197 19.08 -4.69 -3.12
C HIS A 197 20.08 -5.85 -3.14
N PRO A 198 19.67 -7.09 -2.77
CA PRO A 198 20.56 -8.23 -2.60
C PRO A 198 21.42 -8.56 -3.82
N ASP A 199 20.93 -8.29 -5.03
CA ASP A 199 21.61 -8.60 -6.29
C ASP A 199 22.53 -7.46 -6.77
N ARG A 200 22.55 -6.33 -6.08
CA ARG A 200 23.30 -5.13 -6.48
C ARG A 200 24.46 -4.79 -5.54
N ASN A 201 24.51 -5.48 -4.42
CA ASN A 201 25.60 -5.36 -3.46
C ASN A 201 26.37 -6.70 -3.46
N PRO A 202 27.54 -6.78 -4.13
CA PRO A 202 28.35 -7.98 -4.20
C PRO A 202 28.89 -8.42 -2.82
#